data_589b995ffcc98c9fea2f539f155e38be
#
_entry.id   589b995ffcc98c9fea2f539f155e38be
#
_cell.length_a   1.000
_cell.length_b   1.000
_cell.length_c   1.000
_cell.angle_alpha   90.00
_cell.angle_beta   90.00
_cell.angle_gamma   90.00
#
_symmetry.space_group_name_H-M   'P 1'
#
loop_
_entity.id
_entity.type
_entity.pdbx_description
1 polymer ?
#
loop_
_entity_poly.entity_id
_entity_poly.type
_entity_poly.pdbx_seq_one_letter_code
_entity_poly.pdbx_strand_id
1 'polypeptide(L)'
;MCAPLGVEIAYAFQELSDIPGEVPAGRIKPWGTGHALLACDGIIDGPFSVINADDYYGKNGFISAARFLSDDRYGLVGYRLRNTLSDNGGVTRGVCSVTDGELTGITEIKNIVKTPGGAAAEGEPLDTDALVSMNFWCYPKSFLDVLREGFPRFLEQMQDPLKDEYLLPIIADGMLKSGTKFSVLPTDDRWFGVTYLEDKPGVVESLRKLIDSGVYASDLYSDLSEKQA
;
A
#
# COMPACT_ATOMS: atom_id res chain seq x y z
N MET A 1 -20.31 9.54 4.29
CA MET A 1 -19.99 9.06 2.92
C MET A 1 -20.07 7.54 2.81
N CYS A 2 -19.61 6.76 3.81
CA CYS A 2 -19.62 5.29 3.74
C CYS A 2 -20.88 4.60 4.31
N ALA A 3 -21.77 5.35 4.99
CA ALA A 3 -23.01 4.79 5.55
C ALA A 3 -23.88 3.99 4.54
N PRO A 4 -23.99 4.41 3.25
CA PRO A 4 -24.74 3.62 2.26
C PRO A 4 -24.11 2.27 1.94
N LEU A 5 -22.82 2.04 2.28
CA LEU A 5 -22.11 0.81 1.96
C LEU A 5 -22.44 -0.34 2.92
N GLY A 6 -23.11 -0.08 4.05
CA GLY A 6 -23.41 -1.08 5.06
C GLY A 6 -22.17 -1.71 5.71
N VAL A 7 -21.04 -1.01 5.67
CA VAL A 7 -19.76 -1.46 6.27
C VAL A 7 -19.56 -0.81 7.63
N GLU A 8 -18.99 -1.54 8.56
CA GLU A 8 -18.53 -1.00 9.83
C GLU A 8 -17.29 -0.13 9.62
N ILE A 9 -17.25 1.03 10.26
CA ILE A 9 -16.13 1.98 10.18
C ILE A 9 -15.67 2.30 11.59
N ALA A 10 -14.40 2.06 11.84
CA ALA A 10 -13.71 2.48 13.06
C ALA A 10 -12.58 3.45 12.72
N TYR A 11 -12.29 4.36 13.62
CA TYR A 11 -11.18 5.31 13.49
C TYR A 11 -10.14 5.01 14.56
N ALA A 12 -8.90 4.82 14.13
CA ALA A 12 -7.75 4.74 14.99
C ALA A 12 -6.86 5.97 14.78
N PHE A 13 -6.33 6.52 15.85
CA PHE A 13 -5.48 7.71 15.80
C PHE A 13 -4.06 7.32 16.22
N GLN A 14 -3.09 7.72 15.41
CA GLN A 14 -1.68 7.58 15.73
C GLN A 14 -1.24 8.80 16.54
N GLU A 15 -1.02 8.63 17.83
CA GLU A 15 -0.51 9.69 18.70
C GLU A 15 0.99 9.55 18.92
N LEU A 16 1.71 10.67 19.02
CA LEU A 16 3.15 10.66 19.31
C LEU A 16 3.46 10.07 20.70
N SER A 17 2.51 10.22 21.63
CA SER A 17 2.60 9.73 23.01
C SER A 17 2.40 8.22 23.17
N ASP A 18 1.89 7.53 22.14
CA ASP A 18 1.58 6.08 22.20
C ASP A 18 2.86 5.25 22.02
N ILE A 19 3.81 5.47 22.90
CA ILE A 19 5.10 4.78 22.93
C ILE A 19 5.47 4.36 24.36
N PRO A 20 6.25 3.30 24.55
CA PRO A 20 6.88 3.04 25.84
C PRO A 20 7.95 4.11 26.11
N GLY A 21 7.79 4.86 27.21
CA GLY A 21 8.73 5.91 27.62
C GLY A 21 8.33 7.31 27.21
N GLU A 22 9.30 8.19 27.08
CA GLU A 22 9.08 9.62 26.78
C GLU A 22 9.29 9.92 25.29
N VAL A 23 8.45 10.80 24.75
CA VAL A 23 8.63 11.30 23.38
C VAL A 23 9.90 12.16 23.32
N PRO A 24 10.82 11.91 22.38
CA PRO A 24 12.03 12.73 22.23
C PRO A 24 11.69 14.21 22.06
N ALA A 25 12.38 15.05 22.83
CA ALA A 25 12.15 16.50 22.81
C ALA A 25 12.33 17.06 21.38
N GLY A 26 11.31 17.77 20.88
CA GLY A 26 11.32 18.34 19.53
C GLY A 26 10.83 17.41 18.42
N ARG A 27 10.47 16.17 18.71
CA ARG A 27 9.84 15.31 17.71
C ARG A 27 8.42 15.78 17.41
N ILE A 28 8.15 16.05 16.13
CA ILE A 28 6.82 16.36 15.59
C ILE A 28 6.40 15.35 14.52
N LYS A 29 7.35 14.54 14.04
CA LYS A 29 7.12 13.56 12.97
C LYS A 29 6.42 12.33 13.56
N PRO A 30 5.34 11.81 12.92
CA PRO A 30 4.73 10.55 13.29
C PRO A 30 5.73 9.39 13.28
N TRP A 31 5.41 8.31 13.98
CA TRP A 31 6.30 7.15 14.13
C TRP A 31 6.35 6.23 12.90
N GLY A 32 5.59 6.53 11.85
CA GLY A 32 5.58 5.78 10.60
C GLY A 32 4.39 4.82 10.48
N THR A 33 4.29 4.17 9.32
CA THR A 33 3.12 3.36 8.92
C THR A 33 2.92 2.09 9.75
N GLY A 34 4.00 1.50 10.28
CA GLY A 34 3.90 0.36 11.21
C GLY A 34 3.27 0.74 12.54
N HIS A 35 3.61 1.91 13.08
CA HIS A 35 2.98 2.42 14.30
C HIS A 35 1.53 2.88 14.07
N ALA A 36 1.23 3.44 12.89
CA ALA A 36 -0.15 3.77 12.52
C ALA A 36 -1.03 2.51 12.51
N LEU A 37 -0.47 1.38 12.05
CA LEU A 37 -1.18 0.10 12.08
C LEU A 37 -1.30 -0.46 13.50
N LEU A 38 -0.33 -0.24 14.38
CA LEU A 38 -0.44 -0.58 15.80
C LEU A 38 -1.59 0.16 16.50
N ALA A 39 -1.90 1.39 16.10
CA ALA A 39 -3.07 2.11 16.62
C ALA A 39 -4.40 1.40 16.31
N CYS A 40 -4.42 0.48 15.36
CA CYS A 40 -5.58 -0.36 15.03
C CYS A 40 -5.65 -1.65 15.88
N ASP A 41 -4.69 -1.89 16.78
CA ASP A 41 -4.71 -3.05 17.68
C ASP A 41 -5.95 -3.01 18.59
N GLY A 42 -6.63 -4.15 18.70
CA GLY A 42 -7.92 -4.22 19.39
C GLY A 42 -9.13 -3.85 18.52
N ILE A 43 -8.95 -3.28 17.33
CA ILE A 43 -10.01 -3.03 16.34
C ILE A 43 -10.01 -4.14 15.27
N ILE A 44 -8.83 -4.54 14.80
CA ILE A 44 -8.66 -5.59 13.80
C ILE A 44 -8.81 -6.96 14.48
N ASP A 45 -9.78 -7.76 14.04
CA ASP A 45 -10.10 -9.07 14.63
C ASP A 45 -9.83 -10.26 13.69
N GLY A 46 -9.40 -10.03 12.46
CA GLY A 46 -9.10 -11.06 11.45
C GLY A 46 -7.95 -10.68 10.52
N PRO A 47 -7.72 -11.45 9.45
CA PRO A 47 -6.78 -11.05 8.39
C PRO A 47 -7.26 -9.77 7.70
N PHE A 48 -6.32 -8.93 7.28
CA PHE A 48 -6.63 -7.59 6.79
C PHE A 48 -5.70 -7.14 5.66
N SER A 49 -6.15 -6.12 4.93
CA SER A 49 -5.32 -5.42 3.96
C SER A 49 -4.99 -4.01 4.44
N VAL A 50 -3.81 -3.54 4.03
CA VAL A 50 -3.35 -2.16 4.24
C VAL A 50 -3.21 -1.48 2.91
N ILE A 51 -3.78 -0.29 2.77
CA ILE A 51 -3.68 0.58 1.59
C ILE A 51 -3.48 2.03 2.01
N ASN A 52 -3.02 2.87 1.11
CA ASN A 52 -3.05 4.32 1.29
C ASN A 52 -4.48 4.83 0.99
N ALA A 53 -4.95 5.79 1.77
CA ALA A 53 -6.33 6.29 1.67
C ALA A 53 -6.55 7.26 0.50
N ASP A 54 -5.49 7.79 -0.08
CA ASP A 54 -5.46 8.81 -1.14
C ASP A 54 -5.11 8.24 -2.53
N ASP A 55 -4.98 6.91 -2.63
CA ASP A 55 -4.62 6.20 -3.86
C ASP A 55 -5.83 5.44 -4.46
N TYR A 56 -5.86 5.34 -5.78
CA TYR A 56 -6.76 4.45 -6.51
C TYR A 56 -6.05 3.16 -6.89
N TYR A 57 -6.62 2.02 -6.49
CA TYR A 57 -6.01 0.70 -6.64
C TYR A 57 -6.66 -0.22 -7.66
N GLY A 58 -7.80 0.19 -8.27
CA GLY A 58 -8.57 -0.66 -9.18
C GLY A 58 -9.44 -1.69 -8.43
N LYS A 59 -10.24 -2.45 -9.18
CA LYS A 59 -11.16 -3.47 -8.64
C LYS A 59 -10.51 -4.83 -8.43
N ASN A 60 -9.67 -5.26 -9.38
CA ASN A 60 -9.15 -6.63 -9.39
C ASN A 60 -8.12 -6.86 -8.28
N GLY A 61 -7.36 -5.82 -7.91
CA GLY A 61 -6.47 -5.86 -6.75
C GLY A 61 -7.23 -6.19 -5.46
N PHE A 62 -8.36 -5.53 -5.21
CA PHE A 62 -9.22 -5.81 -4.05
C PHE A 62 -9.87 -7.20 -4.11
N ILE A 63 -10.32 -7.65 -5.28
CA ILE A 63 -10.89 -9.00 -5.45
C ILE A 63 -9.84 -10.07 -5.13
N SER A 64 -8.61 -9.89 -5.61
CA SER A 64 -7.51 -10.80 -5.36
C SER A 64 -7.11 -10.81 -3.88
N ALA A 65 -7.01 -9.63 -3.26
CA ALA A 65 -6.74 -9.49 -1.84
C ALA A 65 -7.83 -10.14 -0.98
N ALA A 66 -9.11 -9.89 -1.26
CA ALA A 66 -10.22 -10.48 -0.51
C ALA A 66 -10.25 -12.02 -0.58
N ARG A 67 -9.90 -12.61 -1.73
CA ARG A 67 -9.79 -14.06 -1.87
C ARG A 67 -8.56 -14.62 -1.14
N PHE A 68 -7.48 -13.86 -1.11
CA PHE A 68 -6.25 -14.23 -0.43
C PHE A 68 -6.39 -14.18 1.09
N LEU A 69 -7.07 -13.18 1.63
CA LEU A 69 -7.30 -12.98 3.07
C LEU A 69 -8.13 -14.08 3.75
N SER A 70 -8.70 -15.04 2.99
CA SER A 70 -9.33 -16.22 3.57
C SER A 70 -8.34 -17.15 4.27
N ASP A 71 -7.05 -17.01 4.00
CA ASP A 71 -5.95 -17.82 4.54
C ASP A 71 -5.02 -16.95 5.40
N ASP A 72 -4.42 -17.57 6.40
CA ASP A 72 -3.49 -16.91 7.33
C ASP A 72 -2.09 -16.79 6.71
N ARG A 73 -1.94 -15.93 5.70
CA ARG A 73 -0.72 -15.74 4.90
C ARG A 73 -0.37 -14.26 4.72
N TYR A 74 0.90 -14.00 4.40
CA TYR A 74 1.39 -12.69 4.02
C TYR A 74 1.34 -12.53 2.51
N GLY A 75 0.92 -11.37 2.01
CA GLY A 75 0.84 -11.09 0.59
C GLY A 75 1.01 -9.62 0.24
N LEU A 76 1.28 -9.41 -1.04
CA LEU A 76 1.42 -8.10 -1.66
C LEU A 76 0.67 -8.10 -2.99
N VAL A 77 -0.19 -7.12 -3.23
CA VAL A 77 -0.74 -6.88 -4.56
C VAL A 77 0.31 -6.15 -5.40
N GLY A 78 0.81 -6.83 -6.43
CA GLY A 78 1.85 -6.33 -7.34
C GLY A 78 1.25 -5.73 -8.60
N TYR A 79 1.58 -4.48 -8.90
CA TYR A 79 1.14 -3.73 -10.07
C TYR A 79 2.18 -3.77 -11.17
N ARG A 80 1.76 -3.81 -12.45
CA ARG A 80 2.69 -3.64 -13.56
C ARG A 80 3.28 -2.22 -13.53
N LEU A 81 4.59 -2.10 -13.65
CA LEU A 81 5.28 -0.79 -13.61
C LEU A 81 4.62 0.22 -14.56
N ARG A 82 4.33 -0.17 -15.82
CA ARG A 82 3.65 0.67 -16.82
C ARG A 82 2.32 1.26 -16.36
N ASN A 83 1.64 0.60 -15.43
CA ASN A 83 0.34 1.00 -14.91
C ASN A 83 0.43 1.93 -13.70
N THR A 84 1.64 2.35 -13.30
CA THR A 84 1.89 3.17 -12.10
C THR A 84 2.71 4.43 -12.37
N LEU A 85 3.02 4.72 -13.64
CA LEU A 85 3.84 5.85 -14.05
C LEU A 85 3.02 7.14 -14.15
N SER A 86 3.66 8.29 -13.85
CA SER A 86 3.10 9.62 -14.08
C SER A 86 3.54 10.17 -15.43
N ASP A 87 2.70 11.02 -16.04
CA ASP A 87 3.06 11.81 -17.22
C ASP A 87 3.71 13.16 -16.84
N ASN A 88 3.65 13.53 -15.56
CA ASN A 88 4.07 14.85 -15.06
C ASN A 88 5.46 14.85 -14.41
N GLY A 89 6.09 13.68 -14.23
CA GLY A 89 7.43 13.61 -13.64
C GLY A 89 7.89 12.20 -13.30
N GLY A 90 9.09 12.12 -12.76
CA GLY A 90 9.67 10.87 -12.28
C GLY A 90 9.00 10.39 -11.00
N VAL A 91 8.80 9.08 -10.89
CA VAL A 91 8.19 8.43 -9.72
C VAL A 91 9.19 7.49 -9.05
N THR A 92 8.98 7.22 -7.77
CA THR A 92 9.74 6.20 -7.02
C THR A 92 8.88 4.96 -6.84
N ARG A 93 9.41 3.77 -7.13
CA ARG A 93 8.69 2.50 -6.99
C ARG A 93 9.56 1.42 -6.34
N GLY A 94 8.93 0.61 -5.50
CA GLY A 94 9.52 -0.63 -5.00
C GLY A 94 9.34 -1.74 -6.03
N VAL A 95 10.37 -2.01 -6.84
CA VAL A 95 10.35 -3.09 -7.83
C VAL A 95 10.53 -4.42 -7.13
N CYS A 96 9.58 -5.34 -7.36
CA CYS A 96 9.52 -6.65 -6.73
C CYS A 96 10.34 -7.67 -7.51
N SER A 97 11.21 -8.40 -6.82
CA SER A 97 11.77 -9.65 -7.31
C SER A 97 10.84 -10.79 -6.92
N VAL A 98 10.41 -11.59 -7.89
CA VAL A 98 9.40 -12.65 -7.67
C VAL A 98 9.89 -13.96 -8.26
N THR A 99 9.80 -15.03 -7.48
CA THR A 99 10.11 -16.41 -7.93
C THR A 99 8.97 -17.33 -7.50
N ASP A 100 8.40 -18.06 -8.45
CA ASP A 100 7.29 -19.01 -8.22
C ASP A 100 6.09 -18.39 -7.48
N GLY A 101 5.80 -17.09 -7.76
CA GLY A 101 4.71 -16.33 -7.13
C GLY A 101 5.02 -15.82 -5.72
N GLU A 102 6.21 -16.07 -5.20
CA GLU A 102 6.68 -15.57 -3.91
C GLU A 102 7.61 -14.37 -4.09
N LEU A 103 7.44 -13.37 -3.23
CA LEU A 103 8.29 -12.19 -3.15
C LEU A 103 9.65 -12.60 -2.59
N THR A 104 10.73 -12.29 -3.28
CA THR A 104 12.11 -12.56 -2.85
C THR A 104 12.88 -11.31 -2.49
N GLY A 105 12.36 -10.13 -2.85
CA GLY A 105 12.96 -8.86 -2.50
C GLY A 105 12.19 -7.68 -3.10
N ILE A 106 12.44 -6.48 -2.58
CA ILE A 106 11.92 -5.22 -3.11
C ILE A 106 13.10 -4.27 -3.24
N THR A 107 13.30 -3.72 -4.42
CA THR A 107 14.32 -2.70 -4.68
C THR A 107 13.66 -1.37 -4.98
N GLU A 108 13.93 -0.36 -4.15
CA GLU A 108 13.46 0.99 -4.42
C GLU A 108 14.23 1.60 -5.58
N ILE A 109 13.52 1.94 -6.66
CA ILE A 109 14.08 2.67 -7.82
C ILE A 109 13.44 4.06 -7.86
N LYS A 110 14.29 5.07 -7.86
CA LYS A 110 13.90 6.48 -7.86
C LYS A 110 13.90 7.06 -9.26
N ASN A 111 13.12 8.13 -9.42
CA ASN A 111 13.09 8.92 -10.66
C ASN A 111 12.82 8.08 -11.92
N ILE A 112 11.89 7.15 -11.85
CA ILE A 112 11.43 6.38 -13.00
C ILE A 112 10.56 7.28 -13.87
N VAL A 113 10.96 7.48 -15.11
CA VAL A 113 10.26 8.33 -16.09
C VAL A 113 9.71 7.50 -17.24
N LYS A 114 8.59 7.95 -17.82
CA LYS A 114 8.09 7.43 -19.08
C LYS A 114 9.04 7.82 -20.22
N THR A 115 9.27 6.89 -21.14
CA THR A 115 10.01 7.10 -22.37
C THR A 115 9.21 6.61 -23.57
N PRO A 116 9.53 7.01 -24.82
CA PRO A 116 8.87 6.45 -26.00
C PRO A 116 8.97 4.92 -26.11
N GLY A 117 10.01 4.33 -25.50
CA GLY A 117 10.24 2.87 -25.47
C GLY A 117 9.68 2.18 -24.23
N GLY A 118 9.04 2.91 -23.30
CA GLY A 118 8.50 2.34 -22.06
C GLY A 118 8.82 3.14 -20.81
N ALA A 119 9.78 2.70 -20.00
CA ALA A 119 10.22 3.39 -18.78
C ALA A 119 11.74 3.31 -18.63
N ALA A 120 12.32 4.30 -17.96
CA ALA A 120 13.74 4.31 -17.64
C ALA A 120 14.00 5.00 -16.28
N ALA A 121 15.10 4.63 -15.61
CA ALA A 121 15.64 5.34 -14.46
C ALA A 121 17.13 5.57 -14.69
N GLU A 122 17.61 6.80 -14.42
CA GLU A 122 19.01 7.19 -14.63
C GLU A 122 19.54 6.88 -16.07
N GLY A 123 18.64 6.88 -17.05
CA GLY A 123 18.95 6.56 -18.45
C GLY A 123 18.89 5.07 -18.80
N GLU A 124 18.80 4.17 -17.83
CA GLU A 124 18.72 2.74 -18.05
C GLU A 124 17.25 2.28 -18.25
N PRO A 125 16.96 1.50 -19.31
CA PRO A 125 15.63 0.97 -19.56
C PRO A 125 15.17 0.03 -18.44
N LEU A 126 13.88 0.11 -18.10
CA LEU A 126 13.25 -0.78 -17.13
C LEU A 126 12.21 -1.68 -17.82
N ASP A 127 12.08 -2.91 -17.32
CA ASP A 127 10.98 -3.78 -17.70
C ASP A 127 9.65 -3.20 -17.23
N THR A 128 8.82 -2.78 -18.16
CA THR A 128 7.51 -2.19 -17.88
C THR A 128 6.47 -3.19 -17.38
N ASP A 129 6.73 -4.49 -17.56
CA ASP A 129 5.93 -5.58 -17.03
C ASP A 129 6.36 -6.05 -15.64
N ALA A 130 7.51 -5.55 -15.13
CA ALA A 130 7.94 -5.80 -13.78
C ALA A 130 6.83 -5.45 -12.78
N LEU A 131 6.70 -6.25 -11.72
CA LEU A 131 5.76 -5.98 -10.65
C LEU A 131 6.36 -4.98 -9.66
N VAL A 132 5.55 -4.03 -9.23
CA VAL A 132 5.94 -3.01 -8.24
C VAL A 132 4.96 -2.98 -7.07
N SER A 133 5.48 -2.69 -5.89
CA SER A 133 4.69 -2.43 -4.70
C SER A 133 4.11 -1.02 -4.75
N MET A 134 2.81 -0.93 -4.47
CA MET A 134 2.07 0.32 -4.28
C MET A 134 1.47 0.41 -2.87
N ASN A 135 2.12 -0.22 -1.89
CA ASN A 135 1.65 -0.31 -0.50
C ASN A 135 0.29 -1.00 -0.33
N PHE A 136 -0.05 -1.94 -1.21
CA PHE A 136 -1.22 -2.79 -1.02
C PHE A 136 -0.78 -4.14 -0.46
N TRP A 137 -0.80 -4.25 0.86
CA TRP A 137 -0.37 -5.43 1.61
C TRP A 137 -1.56 -6.23 2.12
N CYS A 138 -1.37 -7.54 2.25
CA CYS A 138 -2.30 -8.47 2.89
C CYS A 138 -1.58 -9.16 4.05
N TYR A 139 -2.16 -9.07 5.23
CA TYR A 139 -1.56 -9.57 6.46
C TYR A 139 -2.52 -10.46 7.23
N PRO A 140 -2.01 -11.52 7.88
CA PRO A 140 -2.75 -12.23 8.93
C PRO A 140 -2.87 -11.33 10.17
N LYS A 141 -3.87 -11.60 11.02
CA LYS A 141 -4.02 -10.89 12.29
C LYS A 141 -2.74 -10.92 13.14
N SER A 142 -2.02 -12.05 13.14
CA SER A 142 -0.76 -12.24 13.87
C SER A 142 0.34 -11.24 13.48
N PHE A 143 0.21 -10.51 12.36
CA PHE A 143 1.14 -9.45 12.02
C PHE A 143 1.12 -8.30 13.04
N LEU A 144 0.00 -8.06 13.72
CA LEU A 144 -0.05 -7.09 14.81
C LEU A 144 0.89 -7.44 15.97
N ASP A 145 1.07 -8.75 16.24
CA ASP A 145 2.04 -9.21 17.25
C ASP A 145 3.47 -8.89 16.82
N VAL A 146 3.79 -9.11 15.54
CA VAL A 146 5.10 -8.74 14.97
C VAL A 146 5.37 -7.25 15.13
N LEU A 147 4.36 -6.41 14.87
CA LEU A 147 4.50 -4.96 15.04
C LEU A 147 4.67 -4.57 16.51
N ARG A 148 3.88 -5.18 17.40
CA ARG A 148 3.92 -4.90 18.84
C ARG A 148 5.27 -5.27 19.47
N GLU A 149 5.85 -6.40 19.05
CA GLU A 149 7.16 -6.83 19.51
C GLU A 149 8.31 -6.06 18.84
N GLY A 150 8.14 -5.65 17.60
CA GLY A 150 9.17 -4.95 16.83
C GLY A 150 9.31 -3.48 17.17
N PHE A 151 8.22 -2.80 17.54
CA PHE A 151 8.23 -1.36 17.75
C PHE A 151 9.13 -0.90 18.92
N PRO A 152 9.14 -1.54 20.11
CA PRO A 152 10.09 -1.22 21.17
C PRO A 152 11.55 -1.37 20.73
N ARG A 153 11.87 -2.43 19.98
CA ARG A 153 13.22 -2.66 19.43
C ARG A 153 13.62 -1.57 18.43
N PHE A 154 12.66 -1.13 17.59
CA PHE A 154 12.89 0.01 16.70
C PHE A 154 13.24 1.27 17.48
N LEU A 155 12.51 1.60 18.57
CA LEU A 155 12.77 2.77 19.42
C LEU A 155 14.19 2.72 20.04
N GLU A 156 14.64 1.54 20.47
CA GLU A 156 15.98 1.34 21.01
C GLU A 156 17.10 1.51 19.98
N GLN A 157 16.81 1.23 18.69
CA GLN A 157 17.79 1.19 17.61
C GLN A 157 17.81 2.45 16.74
N MET A 158 16.91 3.42 16.99
CA MET A 158 16.85 4.68 16.25
C MET A 158 18.21 5.39 16.23
N GLN A 159 18.59 5.88 15.06
CA GLN A 159 19.79 6.71 14.88
C GLN A 159 19.44 8.21 14.97
N ASP A 160 18.31 8.62 14.43
CA ASP A 160 17.77 9.98 14.52
C ASP A 160 16.39 9.94 15.20
N PRO A 161 16.31 10.19 16.51
CA PRO A 161 15.05 10.15 17.26
C PRO A 161 13.99 11.14 16.77
N LEU A 162 14.37 12.14 15.97
CA LEU A 162 13.44 13.14 15.43
C LEU A 162 12.88 12.77 14.06
N LYS A 163 13.55 11.84 13.34
CA LYS A 163 13.21 11.56 11.92
C LYS A 163 12.92 10.12 11.61
N ASP A 164 13.52 9.16 12.33
CA ASP A 164 13.37 7.75 12.02
C ASP A 164 11.90 7.31 12.15
N GLU A 165 11.47 6.41 11.27
CA GLU A 165 10.09 5.92 11.17
C GLU A 165 10.04 4.40 11.13
N TYR A 166 9.10 3.82 11.83
CA TYR A 166 8.76 2.41 11.81
C TYR A 166 7.88 2.10 10.60
N LEU A 167 8.49 1.78 9.47
CA LEU A 167 7.83 1.69 8.16
C LEU A 167 7.49 0.25 7.78
N LEU A 168 6.26 -0.01 7.34
CA LEU A 168 5.80 -1.34 6.89
C LEU A 168 6.70 -1.98 5.82
N PRO A 169 7.19 -1.27 4.78
CA PRO A 169 8.08 -1.88 3.80
C PRO A 169 9.41 -2.37 4.39
N ILE A 170 9.96 -1.66 5.37
CA ILE A 170 11.20 -2.05 6.07
C ILE A 170 10.96 -3.28 6.93
N ILE A 171 9.82 -3.33 7.62
CA ILE A 171 9.42 -4.49 8.43
C ILE A 171 9.25 -5.72 7.54
N ALA A 172 8.53 -5.58 6.43
CA ALA A 172 8.32 -6.66 5.46
C ALA A 172 9.65 -7.17 4.87
N ASP A 173 10.59 -6.28 4.53
CA ASP A 173 11.93 -6.65 4.07
C ASP A 173 12.71 -7.44 5.14
N GLY A 174 12.63 -7.01 6.40
CA GLY A 174 13.21 -7.75 7.54
C GLY A 174 12.61 -9.14 7.71
N MET A 175 11.31 -9.28 7.55
CA MET A 175 10.60 -10.56 7.61
C MET A 175 11.00 -11.47 6.43
N LEU A 176 11.09 -10.94 5.21
CA LEU A 176 11.59 -11.68 4.04
C LEU A 176 12.99 -12.24 4.29
N LYS A 177 13.91 -11.40 4.80
CA LYS A 177 15.28 -11.80 5.14
C LYS A 177 15.33 -12.87 6.25
N SER A 178 14.32 -12.92 7.10
CA SER A 178 14.16 -13.94 8.15
C SER A 178 13.45 -15.22 7.66
N GLY A 179 13.11 -15.29 6.37
CA GLY A 179 12.51 -16.48 5.74
C GLY A 179 10.98 -16.50 5.73
N THR A 180 10.31 -15.41 6.15
CA THR A 180 8.85 -15.29 6.01
C THR A 180 8.48 -15.20 4.54
N LYS A 181 7.52 -16.01 4.10
CA LYS A 181 7.04 -16.04 2.72
C LYS A 181 5.94 -15.02 2.50
N PHE A 182 6.05 -14.24 1.44
CA PHE A 182 5.02 -13.33 0.96
C PHE A 182 4.59 -13.73 -0.44
N SER A 183 3.32 -14.02 -0.64
CA SER A 183 2.76 -14.26 -1.97
C SER A 183 2.60 -12.94 -2.72
N VAL A 184 2.95 -12.92 -4.00
CA VAL A 184 2.66 -11.78 -4.86
C VAL A 184 1.38 -12.04 -5.64
N LEU A 185 0.42 -11.13 -5.55
CA LEU A 185 -0.87 -11.15 -6.23
C LEU A 185 -0.81 -10.17 -7.41
N PRO A 186 -0.47 -10.62 -8.62
CA PRO A 186 -0.33 -9.70 -9.74
C PRO A 186 -1.68 -9.13 -10.17
N THR A 187 -1.70 -7.84 -10.51
CA THR A 187 -2.86 -7.18 -11.11
C THR A 187 -2.45 -6.37 -12.33
N ASP A 188 -3.33 -6.34 -13.33
CA ASP A 188 -3.22 -5.46 -14.50
C ASP A 188 -4.02 -4.15 -14.31
N ASP A 189 -4.59 -3.92 -13.13
CA ASP A 189 -5.25 -2.67 -12.79
C ASP A 189 -4.28 -1.49 -12.91
N ARG A 190 -4.82 -0.33 -13.25
CA ARG A 190 -4.06 0.91 -13.16
C ARG A 190 -4.11 1.41 -11.73
N TRP A 191 -2.94 1.77 -11.23
CA TRP A 191 -2.82 2.56 -10.02
C TRP A 191 -2.60 4.03 -10.40
N PHE A 192 -3.25 4.93 -9.71
CA PHE A 192 -2.96 6.35 -9.77
C PHE A 192 -3.31 7.05 -8.45
N GLY A 193 -2.54 8.05 -8.12
CA GLY A 193 -2.71 8.94 -6.98
C GLY A 193 -2.36 10.36 -7.40
N VAL A 194 -2.53 11.31 -6.50
CA VAL A 194 -2.16 12.72 -6.73
C VAL A 194 -0.78 12.94 -6.10
N THR A 195 0.28 12.64 -6.85
CA THR A 195 1.66 12.93 -6.41
C THR A 195 2.00 14.41 -6.63
N TYR A 196 1.58 14.95 -7.76
CA TYR A 196 1.72 16.35 -8.14
C TYR A 196 0.33 16.98 -8.29
N LEU A 197 0.21 18.28 -8.05
CA LEU A 197 -1.08 18.99 -8.23
C LEU A 197 -1.58 18.86 -9.68
N GLU A 198 -0.67 18.80 -10.62
CA GLU A 198 -0.90 18.62 -12.05
C GLU A 198 -1.47 17.24 -12.40
N ASP A 199 -1.33 16.23 -11.54
CA ASP A 199 -1.91 14.90 -11.74
C ASP A 199 -3.44 14.91 -11.59
N LYS A 200 -4.02 15.84 -10.81
CA LYS A 200 -5.44 15.87 -10.50
C LYS A 200 -6.36 15.85 -11.73
N PRO A 201 -6.14 16.63 -12.80
CA PRO A 201 -6.96 16.55 -14.01
C PRO A 201 -6.90 15.16 -14.66
N GLY A 202 -5.71 14.55 -14.72
CA GLY A 202 -5.50 13.22 -15.27
C GLY A 202 -6.19 12.12 -14.47
N VAL A 203 -6.20 12.25 -13.14
CA VAL A 203 -6.94 11.34 -12.24
C VAL A 203 -8.45 11.44 -12.48
N VAL A 204 -8.99 12.66 -12.57
CA VAL A 204 -10.42 12.90 -12.87
C VAL A 204 -10.80 12.29 -14.22
N GLU A 205 -9.98 12.49 -15.26
CA GLU A 205 -10.23 11.92 -16.58
C GLU A 205 -10.14 10.38 -16.56
N SER A 206 -9.19 9.82 -15.83
CA SER A 206 -9.04 8.36 -15.66
C SER A 206 -10.26 7.75 -14.99
N LEU A 207 -10.80 8.36 -13.93
CA LEU A 207 -12.04 7.93 -13.30
C LEU A 207 -13.25 8.03 -14.22
N ARG A 208 -13.36 9.10 -15.02
CA ARG A 208 -14.43 9.22 -16.04
C ARG A 208 -14.37 8.10 -17.06
N LYS A 209 -13.16 7.79 -17.58
CA LYS A 209 -12.98 6.66 -18.51
C LYS A 209 -13.39 5.32 -17.92
N LEU A 210 -13.18 5.10 -16.61
CA LEU A 210 -13.63 3.89 -15.94
C LEU A 210 -15.17 3.83 -15.85
N ILE A 211 -15.84 4.95 -15.64
CA ILE A 211 -17.30 5.05 -15.67
C ILE A 211 -17.81 4.82 -17.10
N ASP A 212 -17.26 5.52 -18.09
CA ASP A 212 -17.67 5.44 -19.49
C ASP A 212 -17.49 4.03 -20.08
N SER A 213 -16.49 3.29 -19.60
CA SER A 213 -16.23 1.89 -19.98
C SER A 213 -17.07 0.86 -19.18
N GLY A 214 -17.92 1.31 -18.26
CA GLY A 214 -18.79 0.44 -17.46
C GLY A 214 -18.08 -0.32 -16.32
N VAL A 215 -16.83 0.04 -15.98
CA VAL A 215 -16.14 -0.52 -14.80
C VAL A 215 -16.85 -0.08 -13.53
N TYR A 216 -17.33 1.16 -13.50
CA TYR A 216 -18.17 1.71 -12.44
C TYR A 216 -19.47 2.24 -13.02
N ALA A 217 -20.56 2.15 -12.24
CA ALA A 217 -21.81 2.81 -12.58
C ALA A 217 -21.63 4.34 -12.50
N SER A 218 -22.40 5.09 -13.31
CA SER A 218 -22.42 6.55 -13.26
C SER A 218 -22.90 7.07 -11.90
N ASP A 219 -23.83 6.35 -11.27
CA ASP A 219 -24.15 6.45 -9.84
C ASP A 219 -23.45 5.31 -9.13
N LEU A 220 -22.37 5.63 -8.40
CA LEU A 220 -21.53 4.65 -7.70
C LEU A 220 -22.26 3.80 -6.65
N TYR A 221 -23.44 4.24 -6.23
CA TYR A 221 -24.24 3.56 -5.20
C TYR A 221 -25.46 2.83 -5.77
N SER A 222 -25.71 2.90 -7.06
CA SER A 222 -26.90 2.28 -7.70
C SER A 222 -26.94 0.77 -7.56
N ASP A 223 -25.77 0.11 -7.54
CA ASP A 223 -25.67 -1.35 -7.41
C ASP A 223 -25.76 -1.85 -5.95
N LEU A 224 -25.76 -0.95 -4.96
CA LEU A 224 -25.91 -1.33 -3.54
C LEU A 224 -27.36 -1.60 -3.17
N SER A 225 -28.32 -0.94 -3.84
CA SER A 225 -29.75 -1.12 -3.60
C SER A 225 -30.27 -2.50 -4.08
N GLU A 226 -29.60 -3.12 -5.04
CA GLU A 226 -29.98 -4.45 -5.57
C GLU A 226 -29.52 -5.63 -4.67
N LYS A 227 -28.57 -5.41 -3.77
CA LYS A 227 -28.04 -6.44 -2.86
C LYS A 227 -28.72 -6.51 -1.50
N GLN A 228 -29.63 -5.58 -1.21
CA GLN A 228 -30.39 -5.54 0.05
C GLN A 228 -31.84 -6.06 -0.10
N ALA A 229 -32.21 -6.50 -1.29
CA ALA A 229 -33.50 -7.18 -1.58
C ALA A 229 -33.27 -8.68 -1.80
#